data_efa266b98835f84dc245473ae9e611fe
#
_entry.id   efa266b98835f84dc245473ae9e611fe
#
_cell.length_a   1.000
_cell.length_b   1.000
_cell.length_c   1.000
_cell.angle_alpha   90.00
_cell.angle_beta   90.00
_cell.angle_gamma   90.00
#
_symmetry.space_group_name_H-M   'P 1'
#
loop_
_entity.id
_entity.type
_entity.pdbx_description
1 polymer ?
#
loop_
_entity_poly.entity_id
_entity_poly.type
_entity_poly.pdbx_seq_one_letter_code
_entity_poly.pdbx_strand_id
1 'polypeptide(L)'
;MRKLLYIVLFLSVGKHLQATNYNCHTEAGQLQSLIGEQHRTITNLTVSGTIDVRDFAFINDALFHLTGIDLADCTIDAFESRDIYLGNQTRFDANCIPANTFFGFQELTTVRLPRNTEKIGKGAFAGCTKLKNIDWGNNLQEIAGFAFCDCFSLNTSLPQTLKKIGEYAFKQCTSFTGIDLSLSVLCSIG
;
A
#
# COMPACT_ATOMS: atom_id res chain seq x y z
N MET A 1 -10.86 -53.53 -0.98
CA MET A 1 -10.11 -52.37 -0.50
C MET A 1 -9.23 -51.84 -1.64
N ARG A 2 -9.72 -50.89 -2.42
CA ARG A 2 -8.96 -50.24 -3.51
C ARG A 2 -8.53 -48.88 -3.04
N LYS A 3 -7.20 -48.70 -2.80
CA LYS A 3 -6.56 -47.40 -2.54
C LYS A 3 -6.55 -46.63 -3.87
N LEU A 4 -7.32 -45.56 -3.96
CA LEU A 4 -7.23 -44.58 -5.04
C LEU A 4 -5.99 -43.74 -4.78
N LEU A 5 -5.00 -43.92 -5.61
CA LEU A 5 -3.77 -43.12 -5.65
C LEU A 5 -4.08 -41.82 -6.43
N TYR A 6 -4.24 -40.70 -5.74
CA TYR A 6 -4.31 -39.40 -6.39
C TYR A 6 -2.90 -39.02 -6.85
N ILE A 7 -2.64 -39.23 -8.13
CA ILE A 7 -1.49 -38.65 -8.79
C ILE A 7 -1.83 -37.19 -9.04
N VAL A 8 -1.29 -36.29 -8.21
CA VAL A 8 -1.29 -34.86 -8.50
C VAL A 8 -0.26 -34.62 -9.59
N LEU A 9 -0.73 -34.53 -10.83
CA LEU A 9 0.10 -34.14 -11.97
C LEU A 9 0.43 -32.65 -11.82
N PHE A 10 1.64 -32.35 -11.33
CA PHE A 10 2.23 -31.01 -11.45
C PHE A 10 2.55 -30.78 -12.92
N LEU A 11 1.58 -30.31 -13.68
CA LEU A 11 1.85 -29.66 -14.96
C LEU A 11 2.41 -28.27 -14.65
N SER A 12 3.72 -28.17 -14.61
CA SER A 12 4.48 -26.90 -14.70
C SER A 12 4.30 -26.33 -16.11
N VAL A 13 3.10 -25.84 -16.40
CA VAL A 13 2.92 -24.90 -17.50
C VAL A 13 3.36 -23.56 -16.93
N GLY A 14 4.49 -23.04 -17.42
CA GLY A 14 4.88 -21.64 -17.19
C GLY A 14 3.77 -20.73 -17.69
N LYS A 15 2.73 -20.53 -16.91
CA LYS A 15 1.79 -19.47 -17.11
C LYS A 15 2.54 -18.17 -16.78
N HIS A 16 2.96 -17.45 -17.79
CA HIS A 16 3.09 -16.00 -17.66
C HIS A 16 1.78 -15.55 -17.01
N LEU A 17 1.86 -15.11 -15.75
CA LEU A 17 0.75 -14.43 -15.12
C LEU A 17 0.46 -13.22 -16.02
N GLN A 18 -0.61 -13.31 -16.82
CA GLN A 18 -1.10 -12.12 -17.51
C GLN A 18 -1.54 -11.14 -16.45
N ALA A 19 -1.11 -9.89 -16.62
CA ALA A 19 -1.54 -8.82 -15.73
C ALA A 19 -3.06 -8.80 -15.65
N THR A 20 -3.61 -9.09 -14.48
CA THR A 20 -5.06 -9.11 -14.27
C THR A 20 -5.46 -7.83 -13.57
N ASN A 21 -6.24 -7.00 -14.27
CA ASN A 21 -6.81 -5.79 -13.72
C ASN A 21 -8.12 -6.14 -13.00
N TYR A 22 -8.28 -5.67 -11.78
CA TYR A 22 -9.50 -5.82 -11.00
C TYR A 22 -9.98 -4.45 -10.51
N ASN A 23 -11.23 -4.11 -10.82
CA ASN A 23 -11.84 -2.85 -10.42
C ASN A 23 -13.04 -3.17 -9.54
N CYS A 24 -13.16 -2.54 -8.38
CA CYS A 24 -14.28 -2.73 -7.48
C CYS A 24 -14.67 -1.44 -6.76
N HIS A 25 -15.92 -1.45 -6.30
CA HIS A 25 -16.46 -0.49 -5.35
C HIS A 25 -16.73 -1.22 -4.03
N THR A 26 -16.26 -0.67 -2.92
CA THR A 26 -16.33 -1.34 -1.62
C THR A 26 -16.81 -0.41 -0.51
N GLU A 27 -17.32 -1.01 0.55
CA GLU A 27 -17.52 -0.39 1.85
C GLU A 27 -16.41 -0.83 2.80
N ALA A 28 -16.14 -0.04 3.83
CA ALA A 28 -15.06 -0.27 4.78
C ALA A 28 -15.10 -1.70 5.40
N GLY A 29 -13.99 -2.41 5.28
CA GLY A 29 -13.82 -3.78 5.76
C GLY A 29 -14.44 -4.88 4.89
N GLN A 30 -14.89 -4.57 3.66
CA GLN A 30 -15.54 -5.55 2.78
C GLN A 30 -14.66 -6.02 1.62
N LEU A 31 -13.47 -5.45 1.43
CA LEU A 31 -12.63 -5.73 0.27
C LEU A 31 -12.26 -7.22 0.17
N GLN A 32 -11.94 -7.88 1.29
CA GLN A 32 -11.63 -9.31 1.31
C GLN A 32 -12.78 -10.18 0.79
N SER A 33 -14.00 -9.90 1.24
CA SER A 33 -15.19 -10.67 0.82
C SER A 33 -15.53 -10.44 -0.64
N LEU A 34 -15.28 -9.23 -1.13
CA LEU A 34 -15.55 -8.85 -2.52
C LEU A 34 -14.56 -9.48 -3.50
N ILE A 35 -13.27 -9.47 -3.19
CA ILE A 35 -12.22 -10.04 -4.04
C ILE A 35 -12.20 -11.57 -3.97
N GLY A 36 -12.41 -12.15 -2.78
CA GLY A 36 -12.42 -13.60 -2.58
C GLY A 36 -11.16 -14.29 -3.12
N GLU A 37 -11.34 -15.42 -3.80
CA GLU A 37 -10.25 -16.23 -4.36
C GLU A 37 -9.50 -15.56 -5.53
N GLN A 38 -10.03 -14.48 -6.10
CA GLN A 38 -9.40 -13.77 -7.22
C GLN A 38 -8.10 -13.04 -6.79
N HIS A 39 -7.89 -12.84 -5.47
CA HIS A 39 -6.68 -12.21 -4.93
C HIS A 39 -5.38 -12.82 -5.47
N ARG A 40 -5.40 -14.12 -5.83
CA ARG A 40 -4.21 -14.85 -6.31
C ARG A 40 -3.73 -14.45 -7.70
N THR A 41 -4.56 -13.79 -8.49
CA THR A 41 -4.28 -13.48 -9.89
C THR A 41 -4.24 -11.98 -10.17
N ILE A 42 -4.72 -11.15 -9.25
CA ILE A 42 -4.78 -9.71 -9.43
C ILE A 42 -3.37 -9.12 -9.34
N THR A 43 -2.95 -8.43 -10.38
CA THR A 43 -1.69 -7.68 -10.40
C THR A 43 -1.89 -6.17 -10.39
N ASN A 44 -3.07 -5.70 -10.84
CA ASN A 44 -3.45 -4.30 -10.74
C ASN A 44 -4.83 -4.19 -10.12
N LEU A 45 -4.94 -3.41 -9.06
CA LEU A 45 -6.17 -3.22 -8.30
C LEU A 45 -6.60 -1.76 -8.34
N THR A 46 -7.84 -1.51 -8.75
CA THR A 46 -8.50 -0.20 -8.61
C THR A 46 -9.68 -0.34 -7.66
N VAL A 47 -9.69 0.47 -6.61
CA VAL A 47 -10.77 0.49 -5.61
C VAL A 47 -11.40 1.87 -5.55
N SER A 48 -12.71 1.90 -5.38
CA SER A 48 -13.48 3.10 -5.08
C SER A 48 -14.40 2.86 -3.88
N GLY A 49 -14.93 3.92 -3.27
CA GLY A 49 -15.81 3.84 -2.10
C GLY A 49 -15.07 4.08 -0.79
N THR A 50 -15.41 3.34 0.25
CA THR A 50 -14.78 3.48 1.57
C THR A 50 -13.94 2.27 1.94
N ILE A 51 -12.79 2.52 2.55
CA ILE A 51 -11.85 1.49 3.05
C ILE A 51 -11.41 1.85 4.46
N ASP A 52 -11.00 0.86 5.23
CA ASP A 52 -10.38 1.07 6.54
C ASP A 52 -9.19 0.13 6.79
N VAL A 53 -8.69 0.08 8.00
CA VAL A 53 -7.52 -0.73 8.35
C VAL A 53 -7.69 -2.22 8.03
N ARG A 54 -8.91 -2.75 8.04
CA ARG A 54 -9.19 -4.16 7.74
C ARG A 54 -8.95 -4.48 6.26
N ASP A 55 -9.29 -3.54 5.39
CA ASP A 55 -9.02 -3.65 3.95
C ASP A 55 -7.53 -3.54 3.67
N PHE A 56 -6.83 -2.63 4.35
CA PHE A 56 -5.37 -2.53 4.27
C PHE A 56 -4.66 -3.78 4.79
N ALA A 57 -5.16 -4.40 5.87
CA ALA A 57 -4.63 -5.68 6.36
C ALA A 57 -4.79 -6.78 5.31
N PHE A 58 -5.97 -6.90 4.68
CA PHE A 58 -6.18 -7.84 3.59
C PHE A 58 -5.26 -7.59 2.39
N ILE A 59 -5.06 -6.31 1.98
CA ILE A 59 -4.13 -5.96 0.92
C ILE A 59 -2.72 -6.45 1.28
N ASN A 60 -2.25 -6.18 2.50
CA ASN A 60 -0.93 -6.59 2.97
C ASN A 60 -0.75 -8.10 2.95
N ASP A 61 -1.73 -8.84 3.46
CA ASP A 61 -1.62 -10.29 3.66
C ASP A 61 -1.80 -11.09 2.37
N ALA A 62 -2.65 -10.61 1.46
CA ALA A 62 -3.10 -11.40 0.31
C ALA A 62 -2.63 -10.88 -1.05
N LEU A 63 -2.27 -9.60 -1.18
CA LEU A 63 -2.04 -8.95 -2.47
C LEU A 63 -0.59 -8.48 -2.67
N PHE A 64 0.37 -9.10 -1.99
CA PHE A 64 1.80 -8.70 -2.01
C PHE A 64 2.45 -8.77 -3.40
N HIS A 65 1.80 -9.34 -4.39
CA HIS A 65 2.27 -9.45 -5.78
C HIS A 65 1.71 -8.37 -6.71
N LEU A 66 1.00 -7.37 -6.18
CA LEU A 66 0.52 -6.24 -6.97
C LEU A 66 1.68 -5.51 -7.65
N THR A 67 1.46 -5.14 -8.92
CA THR A 67 2.32 -4.24 -9.69
C THR A 67 1.80 -2.81 -9.69
N GLY A 68 0.50 -2.62 -9.50
CA GLY A 68 -0.15 -1.32 -9.41
C GLY A 68 -1.37 -1.32 -8.50
N ILE A 69 -1.57 -0.22 -7.78
CA ILE A 69 -2.78 0.00 -6.98
C ILE A 69 -3.28 1.44 -7.15
N ASP A 70 -4.58 1.58 -7.41
CA ASP A 70 -5.28 2.85 -7.53
C ASP A 70 -6.40 2.94 -6.48
N LEU A 71 -6.22 3.84 -5.53
CA LEU A 71 -7.14 4.15 -4.45
C LEU A 71 -7.65 5.60 -4.52
N ALA A 72 -7.41 6.32 -5.63
CA ALA A 72 -7.68 7.75 -5.73
C ALA A 72 -9.14 8.12 -5.45
N ASP A 73 -10.06 7.23 -5.79
CA ASP A 73 -11.50 7.42 -5.58
C ASP A 73 -12.02 6.71 -4.30
N CYS A 74 -11.12 6.40 -3.37
CA CYS A 74 -11.47 5.93 -2.02
C CYS A 74 -11.47 7.07 -1.01
N THR A 75 -12.21 6.84 0.09
CA THR A 75 -12.02 7.50 1.38
C THR A 75 -11.53 6.50 2.41
N ILE A 76 -10.66 6.94 3.33
CA ILE A 76 -10.18 6.09 4.43
C ILE A 76 -10.96 6.47 5.68
N ASP A 77 -11.75 5.53 6.18
CA ASP A 77 -12.50 5.70 7.42
C ASP A 77 -11.65 5.39 8.64
N ALA A 78 -11.94 6.07 9.74
CA ALA A 78 -11.38 5.71 11.04
C ALA A 78 -11.95 4.36 11.50
N PHE A 79 -11.14 3.60 12.21
CA PHE A 79 -11.56 2.33 12.76
C PHE A 79 -11.12 2.21 14.22
N GLU A 80 -12.04 1.83 15.10
CA GLU A 80 -11.75 1.49 16.48
C GLU A 80 -12.00 0.00 16.70
N SER A 81 -10.94 -0.73 17.05
CA SER A 81 -11.05 -2.13 17.44
C SER A 81 -10.92 -2.28 18.95
N ARG A 82 -11.79 -3.12 19.50
CA ARG A 82 -11.62 -3.64 20.87
C ARG A 82 -10.86 -4.97 20.88
N ASP A 83 -10.51 -5.48 19.69
CA ASP A 83 -9.82 -6.75 19.53
C ASP A 83 -8.31 -6.58 19.53
N ILE A 84 -7.65 -7.36 20.40
CA ILE A 84 -6.20 -7.43 20.58
C ILE A 84 -5.44 -8.00 19.36
N TYR A 85 -6.13 -8.50 18.34
CA TYR A 85 -5.52 -9.12 17.15
C TYR A 85 -4.90 -8.13 16.17
N LEU A 86 -5.21 -6.83 16.25
CA LEU A 86 -4.63 -5.79 15.40
C LEU A 86 -3.39 -5.10 16.04
N GLY A 87 -2.62 -5.84 16.81
CA GLY A 87 -1.29 -5.41 17.22
C GLY A 87 -1.25 -4.29 18.26
N ASN A 88 -2.05 -4.36 19.32
CA ASN A 88 -2.09 -3.38 20.43
C ASN A 88 -2.55 -1.96 20.06
N GLN A 89 -2.87 -1.68 18.80
CA GLN A 89 -3.46 -0.41 18.42
C GLN A 89 -4.97 -0.55 18.39
N THR A 90 -5.64 0.18 19.27
CA THR A 90 -7.11 0.15 19.41
C THR A 90 -7.81 1.13 18.48
N ARG A 91 -7.08 2.08 17.90
CA ARG A 91 -7.64 3.14 17.05
C ARG A 91 -6.77 3.38 15.83
N PHE A 92 -7.41 3.47 14.67
CA PHE A 92 -6.82 3.88 13.39
C PHE A 92 -7.52 5.16 12.92
N ASP A 93 -6.73 6.17 12.59
CA ASP A 93 -7.25 7.46 12.17
C ASP A 93 -7.73 7.41 10.72
N ALA A 94 -8.77 8.21 10.42
CA ALA A 94 -9.21 8.45 9.04
C ALA A 94 -8.08 9.13 8.24
N ASN A 95 -8.17 9.06 6.92
CA ASN A 95 -7.25 9.70 5.98
C ASN A 95 -5.78 9.31 6.17
N CYS A 96 -5.51 8.16 6.81
CA CYS A 96 -4.17 7.68 7.13
C CYS A 96 -3.91 6.33 6.45
N ILE A 97 -2.82 6.23 5.67
CA ILE A 97 -2.30 4.93 5.27
C ILE A 97 -1.66 4.28 6.49
N PRO A 98 -2.12 3.10 6.94
CA PRO A 98 -1.60 2.46 8.15
C PRO A 98 -0.12 2.10 8.03
N ALA A 99 0.53 1.88 9.18
CA ALA A 99 1.91 1.42 9.20
C ALA A 99 2.06 0.05 8.50
N ASN A 100 3.17 -0.12 7.77
CA ASN A 100 3.57 -1.36 7.08
C ASN A 100 2.57 -1.89 6.04
N THR A 101 1.58 -1.12 5.60
CA THR A 101 0.52 -1.57 4.66
C THR A 101 1.08 -2.24 3.40
N PHE A 102 2.10 -1.68 2.78
CA PHE A 102 2.74 -2.20 1.56
C PHE A 102 4.18 -2.63 1.82
N PHE A 103 4.50 -3.00 3.06
CA PHE A 103 5.86 -3.41 3.39
C PHE A 103 6.31 -4.61 2.55
N GLY A 104 7.44 -4.45 1.83
CA GLY A 104 8.03 -5.54 1.03
C GLY A 104 7.31 -5.87 -0.27
N PHE A 105 6.42 -5.02 -0.76
CA PHE A 105 5.75 -5.18 -2.06
C PHE A 105 6.75 -4.93 -3.21
N GLN A 106 7.64 -5.88 -3.44
CA GLN A 106 8.78 -5.73 -4.36
C GLN A 106 8.38 -5.56 -5.82
N GLU A 107 7.18 -6.03 -6.23
CA GLU A 107 6.68 -5.89 -7.59
C GLU A 107 5.89 -4.60 -7.82
N LEU A 108 5.55 -3.87 -6.77
CA LEU A 108 4.75 -2.65 -6.84
C LEU A 108 5.54 -1.55 -7.56
N THR A 109 4.99 -1.02 -8.65
CA THR A 109 5.62 0.02 -9.48
C THR A 109 4.89 1.35 -9.41
N THR A 110 3.57 1.33 -9.22
CA THR A 110 2.72 2.52 -9.23
C THR A 110 1.69 2.46 -8.11
N VAL A 111 1.50 3.59 -7.45
CA VAL A 111 0.49 3.78 -6.40
C VAL A 111 -0.23 5.10 -6.64
N ARG A 112 -1.56 5.08 -6.55
CA ARG A 112 -2.37 6.29 -6.41
C ARG A 112 -3.08 6.26 -5.07
N LEU A 113 -2.72 7.19 -4.19
CA LEU A 113 -3.32 7.30 -2.86
C LEU A 113 -4.71 7.94 -2.94
N PRO A 114 -5.59 7.69 -1.94
CA PRO A 114 -6.82 8.46 -1.80
C PRO A 114 -6.54 9.95 -1.78
N ARG A 115 -7.37 10.73 -2.49
CA ARG A 115 -7.15 12.19 -2.67
C ARG A 115 -7.09 12.96 -1.36
N ASN A 116 -7.75 12.45 -0.32
CA ASN A 116 -7.81 13.05 1.00
C ASN A 116 -6.77 12.49 1.99
N THR A 117 -5.83 11.65 1.53
CA THR A 117 -4.76 11.12 2.41
C THR A 117 -3.99 12.27 3.05
N GLU A 118 -3.93 12.26 4.37
CA GLU A 118 -3.21 13.26 5.17
C GLU A 118 -1.89 12.74 5.73
N LYS A 119 -1.83 11.43 5.98
CA LYS A 119 -0.66 10.79 6.60
C LYS A 119 -0.32 9.44 5.98
N ILE A 120 0.99 9.20 5.84
CA ILE A 120 1.54 7.88 5.51
C ILE A 120 2.24 7.35 6.76
N GLY A 121 1.80 6.17 7.21
CA GLY A 121 2.28 5.52 8.43
C GLY A 121 3.72 5.01 8.33
N LYS A 122 4.27 4.65 9.50
CA LYS A 122 5.64 4.14 9.61
C LYS A 122 5.85 2.89 8.75
N GLY A 123 6.91 2.88 7.92
CA GLY A 123 7.26 1.74 7.09
C GLY A 123 6.23 1.37 6.02
N ALA A 124 5.23 2.22 5.74
CA ALA A 124 4.08 1.86 4.90
C ALA A 124 4.45 1.32 3.52
N PHE A 125 5.54 1.78 2.92
CA PHE A 125 6.07 1.35 1.63
C PHE A 125 7.52 0.86 1.71
N ALA A 126 8.03 0.58 2.93
CA ALA A 126 9.42 0.15 3.07
C ALA A 126 9.68 -1.14 2.29
N GLY A 127 10.78 -1.19 1.54
CA GLY A 127 11.12 -2.34 0.71
C GLY A 127 10.35 -2.48 -0.60
N CYS A 128 9.58 -1.47 -1.02
CA CYS A 128 8.95 -1.41 -2.34
C CYS A 128 10.01 -1.06 -3.40
N THR A 129 10.91 -2.00 -3.69
CA THR A 129 12.15 -1.76 -4.45
C THR A 129 11.92 -1.28 -5.89
N LYS A 130 10.78 -1.66 -6.49
CA LYS A 130 10.39 -1.28 -7.86
C LYS A 130 9.43 -0.09 -7.92
N LEU A 131 9.01 0.46 -6.79
CA LEU A 131 8.09 1.60 -6.77
C LEU A 131 8.74 2.81 -7.42
N LYS A 132 8.17 3.28 -8.54
CA LYS A 132 8.68 4.40 -9.33
C LYS A 132 7.89 5.67 -9.12
N ASN A 133 6.56 5.54 -9.19
CA ASN A 133 5.65 6.67 -9.18
C ASN A 133 4.61 6.51 -8.09
N ILE A 134 4.34 7.60 -7.40
CA ILE A 134 3.26 7.70 -6.43
C ILE A 134 2.49 8.99 -6.68
N ASP A 135 1.17 8.87 -6.77
CA ASP A 135 0.26 10.00 -6.73
C ASP A 135 -0.16 10.19 -5.26
N TRP A 136 0.30 11.28 -4.68
CA TRP A 136 0.13 11.59 -3.27
C TRP A 136 -1.29 12.01 -2.86
N GLY A 137 -2.17 12.25 -3.84
CA GLY A 137 -3.42 12.95 -3.60
C GLY A 137 -3.19 14.45 -3.35
N ASN A 138 -4.12 15.09 -2.65
CA ASN A 138 -4.12 16.56 -2.54
C ASN A 138 -3.82 17.10 -1.14
N ASN A 139 -3.82 16.25 -0.12
CA ASN A 139 -3.85 16.67 1.28
C ASN A 139 -2.71 16.12 2.14
N LEU A 140 -1.72 15.44 1.55
CA LEU A 140 -0.66 14.79 2.31
C LEU A 140 0.16 15.80 3.11
N GLN A 141 0.19 15.62 4.43
CA GLN A 141 0.86 16.51 5.38
C GLN A 141 2.01 15.83 6.12
N GLU A 142 1.93 14.52 6.34
CA GLU A 142 2.94 13.79 7.10
C GLU A 142 3.35 12.48 6.40
N ILE A 143 4.66 12.27 6.32
CA ILE A 143 5.28 10.99 5.98
C ILE A 143 6.04 10.53 7.22
N ALA A 144 5.63 9.42 7.82
CA ALA A 144 6.23 8.90 9.04
C ALA A 144 7.59 8.23 8.78
N GLY A 145 8.30 7.89 9.87
CA GLY A 145 9.63 7.30 9.78
C GLY A 145 9.66 6.00 8.96
N PHE A 146 10.74 5.79 8.19
CA PHE A 146 10.97 4.61 7.34
C PHE A 146 9.91 4.37 6.26
N ALA A 147 8.99 5.30 6.02
CA ALA A 147 7.83 5.06 5.17
C ALA A 147 8.19 4.59 3.75
N PHE A 148 9.29 5.05 3.20
CA PHE A 148 9.83 4.66 1.88
C PHE A 148 11.26 4.14 1.95
N CYS A 149 11.68 3.63 3.11
CA CYS A 149 13.02 3.03 3.23
C CYS A 149 13.20 1.93 2.19
N ASP A 150 14.37 1.87 1.52
CA ASP A 150 14.71 0.89 0.48
C ASP A 150 13.81 0.93 -0.78
N CYS A 151 13.17 2.05 -1.08
CA CYS A 151 12.47 2.28 -2.34
C CYS A 151 13.46 2.78 -3.41
N PHE A 152 14.34 1.89 -3.89
CA PHE A 152 15.48 2.24 -4.76
C PHE A 152 15.08 2.93 -6.07
N SER A 153 13.90 2.58 -6.61
CA SER A 153 13.42 3.09 -7.91
C SER A 153 12.55 4.35 -7.79
N LEU A 154 12.24 4.80 -6.57
CA LEU A 154 11.32 5.91 -6.35
C LEU A 154 11.90 7.21 -6.94
N ASN A 155 11.16 7.82 -7.88
CA ASN A 155 11.54 9.07 -8.51
C ASN A 155 10.29 9.94 -8.75
N THR A 156 9.92 10.70 -7.75
CA THR A 156 8.73 11.56 -7.74
C THR A 156 9.01 12.83 -6.97
N SER A 157 8.28 13.90 -7.25
CA SER A 157 8.36 15.14 -6.45
C SER A 157 7.48 15.03 -5.21
N LEU A 158 7.90 15.64 -4.12
CA LEU A 158 7.08 15.73 -2.91
C LEU A 158 5.96 16.77 -3.08
N PRO A 159 4.78 16.53 -2.49
CA PRO A 159 3.66 17.48 -2.57
C PRO A 159 3.96 18.73 -1.71
N GLN A 160 3.51 19.87 -2.19
CA GLN A 160 3.69 21.16 -1.47
C GLN A 160 2.89 21.24 -0.15
N THR A 161 1.93 20.36 0.04
CA THR A 161 1.13 20.26 1.27
C THR A 161 1.88 19.60 2.43
N LEU A 162 3.04 18.98 2.14
CA LEU A 162 3.80 18.20 3.11
C LEU A 162 4.43 19.11 4.17
N LYS A 163 4.21 18.77 5.45
CA LYS A 163 4.67 19.54 6.62
C LYS A 163 5.73 18.79 7.44
N LYS A 164 5.70 17.46 7.38
CA LYS A 164 6.56 16.64 8.23
C LYS A 164 7.06 15.40 7.50
N ILE A 165 8.35 15.15 7.63
CA ILE A 165 9.02 13.92 7.18
C ILE A 165 9.69 13.31 8.40
N GLY A 166 9.38 12.04 8.67
CA GLY A 166 9.94 11.29 9.78
C GLY A 166 11.34 10.77 9.50
N GLU A 167 11.98 10.30 10.54
CA GLU A 167 13.34 9.77 10.52
C GLU A 167 13.48 8.63 9.49
N TYR A 168 14.52 8.70 8.65
CA TYR A 168 14.82 7.69 7.62
C TYR A 168 13.70 7.43 6.61
N ALA A 169 12.73 8.34 6.47
CA ALA A 169 11.57 8.13 5.60
C ALA A 169 11.94 7.75 4.17
N PHE A 170 13.02 8.29 3.62
CA PHE A 170 13.54 8.02 2.27
C PHE A 170 14.94 7.40 2.28
N LYS A 171 15.28 6.68 3.35
CA LYS A 171 16.58 6.00 3.42
C LYS A 171 16.73 5.03 2.24
N GLN A 172 17.88 5.07 1.56
CA GLN A 172 18.22 4.24 0.40
C GLN A 172 17.31 4.44 -0.84
N CYS A 173 16.59 5.55 -0.93
CA CYS A 173 15.88 5.91 -2.16
C CYS A 173 16.87 6.50 -3.18
N THR A 174 17.69 5.65 -3.80
CA THR A 174 18.85 6.07 -4.62
C THR A 174 18.47 6.78 -5.92
N SER A 175 17.27 6.56 -6.44
CA SER A 175 16.74 7.25 -7.62
C SER A 175 15.99 8.55 -7.28
N PHE A 176 15.81 8.84 -5.99
CA PHE A 176 15.01 9.98 -5.56
C PHE A 176 15.81 11.27 -5.64
N THR A 177 15.49 12.11 -6.63
CA THR A 177 16.15 13.42 -6.85
C THR A 177 15.31 14.61 -6.39
N GLY A 178 14.10 14.33 -5.89
CA GLY A 178 13.04 15.32 -5.71
C GLY A 178 12.94 15.97 -4.32
N ILE A 179 13.99 15.91 -3.47
CA ILE A 179 13.95 16.71 -2.24
C ILE A 179 14.42 18.12 -2.58
N ASP A 180 13.49 18.98 -2.93
CA ASP A 180 13.72 20.41 -2.88
C ASP A 180 13.66 20.87 -1.41
N LEU A 181 14.82 20.96 -0.77
CA LEU A 181 14.96 21.44 0.61
C LEU A 181 14.61 22.94 0.76
N SER A 182 14.30 23.62 -0.35
CA SER A 182 13.79 25.00 -0.31
C SER A 182 12.33 25.09 0.18
N LEU A 183 11.66 23.96 0.36
CA LEU A 183 10.37 23.91 1.07
C LEU A 183 10.59 24.32 2.52
N SER A 184 10.58 25.61 2.76
CA SER A 184 10.76 26.31 4.05
C SER A 184 9.71 25.93 5.12
N VAL A 185 8.93 24.90 4.89
CA VAL A 185 7.79 24.45 5.70
C VAL A 185 8.06 23.10 6.39
N LEU A 186 9.19 22.42 6.09
CA LEU A 186 9.51 21.16 6.77
C LEU A 186 9.97 21.45 8.21
N CYS A 187 9.05 21.35 9.16
CA CYS A 187 9.34 21.61 10.57
C CYS A 187 10.22 20.55 11.25
N SER A 188 10.47 19.41 10.61
CA SER A 188 11.30 18.33 11.16
C SER A 188 11.68 17.32 10.08
N ILE A 189 12.97 17.26 9.76
CA ILE A 189 13.60 16.11 9.10
C ILE A 189 14.36 15.37 10.20
N GLY A 190 13.94 14.16 10.53
CA GLY A 190 14.63 13.30 11.50
C GLY A 190 15.76 12.53 10.84
#